data_d71176c01198deffbf31704108968d19
#
_entry.id   d71176c01198deffbf31704108968d19
#
_cell.length_a   1.000
_cell.length_b   1.000
_cell.length_c   1.000
_cell.angle_alpha   90.00
_cell.angle_beta   90.00
_cell.angle_gamma   90.00
#
_symmetry.space_group_name_H-M   'P 1'
#
loop_
_entity.id
_entity.type
_entity.pdbx_description
1 polymer ?
#
loop_
_entity_poly.entity_id
_entity_poly.type
_entity_poly.pdbx_seq_one_letter_code
_entity_poly.pdbx_strand_id
1 'polypeptide(L)'
;TMNTQVATLTLEIAAWRVLAQGLRVRPSAMAGHSLGEYGALCAAGVLSFSDALKIVRTRAAYQQEAVPPGEGANAAIQGLDRDTVEAICMEATAGSGLVTPSCYNAQDQTVVSGLTASVETVMSKALAAGAKRAVRLPLSAPFHCALLEGAARRLDGEIARLVLRDGDVPVIPNCDPESLHSAETTRALLVRQIYQPVRWLETIERMTRMGVDTVIEVGPKKVLSILALRINKGLRVLNVENLESLQRTVETLSK
;
A
#
# COMPACT_ATOMS: atom_id res chain seq x y z
N THR A 1 -10.25 10.51 -5.84
CA THR A 1 -8.90 10.03 -5.42
C THR A 1 -8.14 11.11 -4.63
N MET A 2 -8.05 12.34 -5.13
CA MET A 2 -7.26 13.42 -4.51
C MET A 2 -7.71 13.73 -3.07
N ASN A 3 -8.98 14.04 -2.86
CA ASN A 3 -9.50 14.33 -1.52
C ASN A 3 -9.46 13.11 -0.59
N THR A 4 -9.69 11.91 -1.13
CA THR A 4 -9.66 10.67 -0.35
C THR A 4 -8.27 10.40 0.23
N GLN A 5 -7.19 10.54 -0.57
CA GLN A 5 -5.83 10.27 -0.08
C GLN A 5 -5.44 11.25 1.04
N VAL A 6 -5.71 12.55 0.86
CA VAL A 6 -5.42 13.58 1.88
C VAL A 6 -6.21 13.35 3.17
N ALA A 7 -7.51 13.07 3.06
CA ALA A 7 -8.37 12.82 4.22
C ALA A 7 -7.94 11.55 4.97
N THR A 8 -7.61 10.47 4.26
CA THR A 8 -7.16 9.22 4.87
C THR A 8 -5.85 9.44 5.63
N LEU A 9 -4.83 10.06 5.01
CA LEU A 9 -3.57 10.39 5.69
C LEU A 9 -3.79 11.24 6.95
N THR A 10 -4.71 12.22 6.88
CA THR A 10 -5.01 13.08 8.05
C THR A 10 -5.59 12.25 9.20
N LEU A 11 -6.53 11.35 8.90
CA LEU A 11 -7.14 10.47 9.91
C LEU A 11 -6.12 9.48 10.48
N GLU A 12 -5.26 8.87 9.65
CA GLU A 12 -4.19 7.96 10.08
C GLU A 12 -3.24 8.65 11.06
N ILE A 13 -2.76 9.84 10.72
CA ILE A 13 -1.83 10.58 11.59
C ILE A 13 -2.52 11.11 12.86
N ALA A 14 -3.78 11.52 12.80
CA ALA A 14 -4.53 11.89 14.00
C ALA A 14 -4.68 10.69 14.95
N ALA A 15 -5.12 9.54 14.43
CA ALA A 15 -5.26 8.31 15.20
C ALA A 15 -3.91 7.82 15.76
N TRP A 16 -2.83 7.88 14.96
CA TRP A 16 -1.48 7.56 15.43
C TRP A 16 -1.03 8.44 16.58
N ARG A 17 -1.21 9.76 16.49
CA ARG A 17 -0.79 10.69 17.56
C ARG A 17 -1.49 10.42 18.88
N VAL A 18 -2.79 10.08 18.85
CA VAL A 18 -3.54 9.73 20.06
C VAL A 18 -3.09 8.38 20.60
N LEU A 19 -2.92 7.37 19.73
CA LEU A 19 -2.40 6.06 20.12
C LEU A 19 -1.01 6.16 20.77
N ALA A 20 -0.09 6.90 20.15
CA ALA A 20 1.29 7.06 20.61
C ALA A 20 1.38 7.69 22.01
N GLN A 21 0.43 8.56 22.40
CA GLN A 21 0.37 9.10 23.77
C GLN A 21 0.00 8.05 24.81
N GLY A 22 -0.80 7.03 24.42
CA GLY A 22 -1.19 5.93 25.31
C GLY A 22 -0.26 4.73 25.29
N LEU A 23 0.66 4.63 24.31
CA LEU A 23 1.58 3.50 24.20
C LEU A 23 2.75 3.64 25.17
N ARG A 24 2.99 2.56 25.95
CA ARG A 24 4.19 2.40 26.76
C ARG A 24 5.33 1.68 26.03
N VAL A 25 5.06 1.14 24.85
CA VAL A 25 6.00 0.39 24.01
C VAL A 25 6.22 1.11 22.69
N ARG A 26 7.42 0.99 22.15
CA ARG A 26 7.77 1.53 20.85
C ARG A 26 7.57 0.47 19.77
N PRO A 27 6.97 0.79 18.62
CA PRO A 27 6.90 -0.16 17.50
C PRO A 27 8.30 -0.60 17.06
N SER A 28 8.48 -1.87 16.72
CA SER A 28 9.74 -2.41 16.18
C SER A 28 9.89 -2.12 14.68
N ALA A 29 8.78 -1.96 13.96
CA ALA A 29 8.75 -1.55 12.57
C ALA A 29 7.41 -0.88 12.24
N MET A 30 7.41 -0.11 11.17
CA MET A 30 6.21 0.46 10.56
C MET A 30 6.14 0.12 9.08
N ALA A 31 4.95 -0.02 8.55
CA ALA A 31 4.68 -0.12 7.13
C ALA A 31 3.28 0.43 6.85
N GLY A 32 2.99 0.68 5.58
CA GLY A 32 1.66 1.06 5.16
C GLY A 32 1.44 0.68 3.71
N HIS A 33 0.22 0.32 3.34
CA HIS A 33 -0.12 -0.11 1.99
C HIS A 33 -0.38 1.11 1.10
N SER A 34 0.40 1.27 0.03
CA SER A 34 0.25 2.38 -0.93
C SER A 34 0.31 3.76 -0.24
N LEU A 35 -0.82 4.44 -0.08
CA LEU A 35 -0.93 5.70 0.66
C LEU A 35 -0.40 5.57 2.10
N GLY A 36 -0.70 4.46 2.77
CA GLY A 36 -0.29 4.22 4.15
C GLY A 36 1.23 4.26 4.37
N GLU A 37 2.06 4.04 3.33
CA GLU A 37 3.51 4.20 3.42
C GLU A 37 3.89 5.65 3.77
N TYR A 38 3.19 6.65 3.23
CA TYR A 38 3.38 8.06 3.61
C TYR A 38 2.94 8.32 5.06
N GLY A 39 1.88 7.65 5.52
CA GLY A 39 1.46 7.66 6.92
C GLY A 39 2.54 7.09 7.84
N ALA A 40 3.11 5.94 7.49
CA ALA A 40 4.19 5.30 8.22
C ALA A 40 5.46 6.17 8.28
N LEU A 41 5.85 6.78 7.16
CA LEU A 41 6.99 7.72 7.10
C LEU A 41 6.78 8.94 7.98
N CYS A 42 5.57 9.49 8.00
CA CYS A 42 5.22 10.62 8.87
C CYS A 42 5.22 10.19 10.35
N ALA A 43 4.67 9.04 10.69
CA ALA A 43 4.63 8.50 12.05
C ALA A 43 6.02 8.19 12.60
N ALA A 44 6.94 7.74 11.73
CA ALA A 44 8.34 7.46 12.07
C ALA A 44 9.24 8.70 12.07
N GLY A 45 8.75 9.89 11.69
CA GLY A 45 9.54 11.13 11.65
C GLY A 45 10.43 11.32 10.43
N VAL A 46 10.33 10.43 9.42
CA VAL A 46 11.06 10.55 8.14
C VAL A 46 10.58 11.76 7.34
N LEU A 47 9.27 11.99 7.35
CA LEU A 47 8.59 13.05 6.60
C LEU A 47 7.73 13.90 7.55
N SER A 48 7.79 15.24 7.42
CA SER A 48 6.89 16.09 8.20
C SER A 48 5.43 15.91 7.76
N PHE A 49 4.49 16.07 8.68
CA PHE A 49 3.06 15.97 8.35
C PHE A 49 2.62 17.00 7.30
N SER A 50 3.17 18.22 7.38
CA SER A 50 2.89 19.28 6.39
C SER A 50 3.37 18.87 4.99
N ASP A 51 4.57 18.30 4.88
CA ASP A 51 5.12 17.88 3.60
C ASP A 51 4.44 16.60 3.10
N ALA A 52 4.08 15.68 4.01
CA ALA A 52 3.28 14.50 3.67
C ALA A 52 1.94 14.89 3.03
N LEU A 53 1.22 15.87 3.59
CA LEU A 53 -0.04 16.35 3.01
C LEU A 53 0.15 16.96 1.61
N LYS A 54 1.19 17.78 1.42
CA LYS A 54 1.49 18.40 0.13
C LYS A 54 1.82 17.34 -0.92
N ILE A 55 2.76 16.43 -0.60
CA ILE A 55 3.22 15.43 -1.55
C ILE A 55 2.14 14.40 -1.89
N VAL A 56 1.31 13.99 -0.93
CA VAL A 56 0.18 13.08 -1.15
C VAL A 56 -0.89 13.71 -2.05
N ARG A 57 -1.17 15.01 -1.87
CA ARG A 57 -2.07 15.75 -2.77
C ARG A 57 -1.53 15.78 -4.20
N THR A 58 -0.25 16.10 -4.36
CA THR A 58 0.43 16.14 -5.67
C THR A 58 0.50 14.75 -6.30
N ARG A 59 0.85 13.71 -5.52
CA ARG A 59 0.80 12.30 -5.92
C ARG A 59 -0.55 11.93 -6.50
N ALA A 60 -1.63 12.23 -5.77
CA ALA A 60 -2.98 11.90 -6.18
C ALA A 60 -3.39 12.61 -7.49
N ALA A 61 -2.98 13.87 -7.68
CA ALA A 61 -3.20 14.62 -8.91
C ALA A 61 -2.45 13.97 -10.09
N TYR A 62 -1.15 13.73 -9.95
CA TYR A 62 -0.34 13.15 -11.03
C TYR A 62 -0.77 11.74 -11.41
N GLN A 63 -1.17 10.92 -10.44
CA GLN A 63 -1.74 9.59 -10.72
C GLN A 63 -3.07 9.67 -11.46
N GLN A 64 -3.93 10.64 -11.14
CA GLN A 64 -5.22 10.82 -11.80
C GLN A 64 -5.08 11.34 -13.25
N GLU A 65 -4.05 12.14 -13.50
CA GLU A 65 -3.75 12.72 -14.82
C GLU A 65 -2.98 11.76 -15.75
N ALA A 66 -2.39 10.68 -15.20
CA ALA A 66 -1.49 9.80 -15.94
C ALA A 66 -2.16 9.02 -17.07
N VAL A 67 -3.45 8.71 -16.90
CA VAL A 67 -4.24 7.96 -17.89
C VAL A 67 -5.62 8.61 -17.99
N PRO A 68 -6.16 8.80 -19.21
CA PRO A 68 -7.52 9.34 -19.39
C PRO A 68 -8.58 8.56 -18.59
N PRO A 69 -9.62 9.23 -18.08
CA PRO A 69 -10.69 8.57 -17.35
C PRO A 69 -11.33 7.42 -18.16
N GLY A 70 -11.40 6.24 -17.55
CA GLY A 70 -11.99 5.05 -18.18
C GLY A 70 -11.01 4.17 -18.97
N GLU A 71 -9.83 4.68 -19.33
CA GLU A 71 -8.83 3.90 -20.07
C GLU A 71 -8.01 2.97 -19.16
N GLY A 72 -7.90 3.30 -17.87
CA GLY A 72 -7.23 2.48 -16.87
C GLY A 72 -8.19 1.79 -15.91
N ALA A 73 -7.80 0.60 -15.43
CA ALA A 73 -8.58 -0.17 -14.46
C ALA A 73 -7.69 -0.92 -13.48
N ASN A 74 -8.32 -1.38 -12.39
CA ASN A 74 -7.72 -2.27 -11.41
C ASN A 74 -8.73 -3.38 -11.08
N ALA A 75 -8.25 -4.61 -10.87
CA ALA A 75 -9.08 -5.72 -10.45
C ALA A 75 -8.39 -6.58 -9.39
N ALA A 76 -9.14 -7.03 -8.39
CA ALA A 76 -8.67 -7.98 -7.40
C ALA A 76 -8.98 -9.40 -7.89
N ILE A 77 -7.95 -10.23 -7.99
CA ILE A 77 -8.02 -11.65 -8.30
C ILE A 77 -7.80 -12.43 -7.01
N GLN A 78 -8.70 -13.36 -6.69
CA GLN A 78 -8.65 -14.17 -5.48
C GLN A 78 -8.75 -15.66 -5.80
N GLY A 79 -7.94 -16.45 -5.13
CA GLY A 79 -7.96 -17.91 -5.23
C GLY A 79 -6.99 -18.50 -6.24
N LEU A 80 -6.13 -17.68 -6.85
CA LEU A 80 -4.99 -18.11 -7.63
C LEU A 80 -3.69 -17.67 -6.95
N ASP A 81 -2.64 -18.46 -7.16
CA ASP A 81 -1.29 -18.09 -6.75
C ASP A 81 -0.71 -16.99 -7.64
N ARG A 82 0.41 -16.42 -7.19
CA ARG A 82 1.11 -15.31 -7.83
C ARG A 82 1.54 -15.66 -9.25
N ASP A 83 2.19 -16.79 -9.43
CA ASP A 83 2.82 -17.18 -10.71
C ASP A 83 1.75 -17.34 -11.80
N THR A 84 0.60 -17.94 -11.43
CA THR A 84 -0.55 -18.07 -12.32
C THR A 84 -1.09 -16.69 -12.74
N VAL A 85 -1.25 -15.75 -11.81
CA VAL A 85 -1.74 -14.39 -12.14
C VAL A 85 -0.72 -13.64 -13.00
N GLU A 86 0.57 -13.75 -12.71
CA GLU A 86 1.64 -13.15 -13.52
C GLU A 86 1.63 -13.68 -14.96
N ALA A 87 1.51 -15.01 -15.15
CA ALA A 87 1.43 -15.63 -16.47
C ALA A 87 0.21 -15.11 -17.27
N ILE A 88 -0.96 -15.03 -16.62
CA ILE A 88 -2.17 -14.47 -17.25
C ILE A 88 -1.97 -13.01 -17.64
N CYS A 89 -1.33 -12.19 -16.80
CA CYS A 89 -1.03 -10.79 -17.11
C CYS A 89 -0.07 -10.67 -18.31
N MET A 90 0.97 -11.49 -18.38
CA MET A 90 1.92 -11.52 -19.50
C MET A 90 1.22 -11.86 -20.82
N GLU A 91 0.36 -12.87 -20.80
CA GLU A 91 -0.41 -13.29 -21.98
C GLU A 91 -1.40 -12.19 -22.43
N ALA A 92 -2.12 -11.57 -21.48
CA ALA A 92 -3.04 -10.48 -21.76
C ALA A 92 -2.31 -9.24 -22.31
N THR A 93 -1.13 -8.92 -21.78
CA THR A 93 -0.31 -7.79 -22.25
C THR A 93 0.11 -7.98 -23.71
N ALA A 94 0.46 -9.19 -24.13
CA ALA A 94 0.83 -9.47 -25.52
C ALA A 94 -0.34 -9.32 -26.51
N GLY A 95 -1.58 -9.51 -26.05
CA GLY A 95 -2.78 -9.49 -26.91
C GLY A 95 -3.61 -8.20 -26.86
N SER A 96 -3.71 -7.53 -25.71
CA SER A 96 -4.67 -6.45 -25.46
C SER A 96 -4.06 -5.19 -24.85
N GLY A 97 -2.74 -5.15 -24.62
CA GLY A 97 -2.01 -4.02 -24.06
C GLY A 97 -1.69 -4.18 -22.58
N LEU A 98 -1.01 -3.18 -22.01
CA LEU A 98 -0.36 -3.29 -20.70
C LEU A 98 -1.34 -3.63 -19.57
N VAL A 99 -1.06 -4.72 -18.88
CA VAL A 99 -1.62 -5.08 -17.57
C VAL A 99 -0.58 -5.85 -16.77
N THR A 100 -0.42 -5.49 -15.49
CA THR A 100 0.57 -6.13 -14.61
C THR A 100 -0.03 -6.33 -13.21
N PRO A 101 0.49 -7.27 -12.40
CA PRO A 101 0.26 -7.26 -10.98
C PRO A 101 0.66 -5.92 -10.37
N SER A 102 -0.17 -5.39 -9.51
CA SER A 102 0.00 -4.09 -8.84
C SER A 102 0.03 -4.18 -7.31
N CYS A 103 -0.57 -5.23 -6.73
CA CYS A 103 -0.42 -5.51 -5.30
C CYS A 103 -0.43 -7.03 -5.08
N TYR A 104 0.57 -7.54 -4.38
CA TYR A 104 0.60 -8.90 -3.85
C TYR A 104 0.10 -8.85 -2.39
N ASN A 105 -1.20 -9.01 -2.21
CA ASN A 105 -1.85 -8.77 -0.92
C ASN A 105 -1.84 -9.97 0.03
N ALA A 106 -1.83 -11.19 -0.52
CA ALA A 106 -1.72 -12.46 0.20
C ALA A 106 -1.32 -13.56 -0.80
N GLN A 107 -1.05 -14.78 -0.32
CA GLN A 107 -0.65 -15.92 -1.15
C GLN A 107 -1.62 -16.20 -2.31
N ASP A 108 -2.91 -15.93 -2.08
CA ASP A 108 -4.00 -16.18 -3.04
C ASP A 108 -4.82 -14.92 -3.36
N GLN A 109 -4.22 -13.73 -3.21
CA GLN A 109 -4.87 -12.46 -3.55
C GLN A 109 -3.89 -11.47 -4.18
N THR A 110 -4.08 -11.25 -5.47
CA THR A 110 -3.31 -10.28 -6.28
C THR A 110 -4.25 -9.23 -6.87
N VAL A 111 -3.85 -7.96 -6.83
CA VAL A 111 -4.49 -6.90 -7.62
C VAL A 111 -3.71 -6.73 -8.91
N VAL A 112 -4.41 -6.60 -10.01
CA VAL A 112 -3.85 -6.29 -11.33
C VAL A 112 -4.30 -4.91 -11.77
N SER A 113 -3.43 -4.20 -12.49
CA SER A 113 -3.69 -2.84 -12.99
C SER A 113 -3.12 -2.66 -14.39
N GLY A 114 -3.82 -1.89 -15.21
CA GLY A 114 -3.42 -1.66 -16.59
C GLY A 114 -4.52 -0.98 -17.40
N LEU A 115 -4.48 -1.16 -18.72
CA LEU A 115 -5.53 -0.73 -19.61
C LEU A 115 -6.82 -1.51 -19.33
N THR A 116 -7.96 -0.83 -19.41
CA THR A 116 -9.27 -1.40 -19.06
C THR A 116 -9.56 -2.72 -19.80
N ALA A 117 -9.36 -2.78 -21.11
CA ALA A 117 -9.59 -3.99 -21.90
C ALA A 117 -8.69 -5.16 -21.47
N SER A 118 -7.44 -4.87 -21.12
CA SER A 118 -6.47 -5.88 -20.68
C SER A 118 -6.81 -6.40 -19.29
N VAL A 119 -7.25 -5.52 -18.37
CA VAL A 119 -7.72 -5.92 -17.04
C VAL A 119 -8.96 -6.81 -17.15
N GLU A 120 -9.91 -6.51 -18.03
CA GLU A 120 -11.09 -7.33 -18.29
C GLU A 120 -10.72 -8.70 -18.88
N THR A 121 -9.72 -8.74 -19.77
CA THR A 121 -9.15 -9.98 -20.29
C THR A 121 -8.55 -10.83 -19.17
N VAL A 122 -7.74 -10.23 -18.27
CA VAL A 122 -7.17 -10.93 -17.11
C VAL A 122 -8.26 -11.45 -16.19
N MET A 123 -9.30 -10.66 -15.90
CA MET A 123 -10.43 -11.12 -15.05
C MET A 123 -11.11 -12.35 -15.63
N SER A 124 -11.39 -12.34 -16.95
CA SER A 124 -12.01 -13.48 -17.64
C SER A 124 -11.13 -14.73 -17.61
N LYS A 125 -9.83 -14.58 -17.96
CA LYS A 125 -8.86 -15.68 -17.96
C LYS A 125 -8.63 -16.25 -16.55
N ALA A 126 -8.55 -15.37 -15.54
CA ALA A 126 -8.39 -15.81 -14.15
C ALA A 126 -9.59 -16.66 -13.68
N LEU A 127 -10.81 -16.27 -14.00
CA LEU A 127 -12.00 -17.07 -13.70
C LEU A 127 -11.97 -18.42 -14.41
N ALA A 128 -11.58 -18.45 -15.69
CA ALA A 128 -11.41 -19.70 -16.45
C ALA A 128 -10.30 -20.59 -15.88
N ALA A 129 -9.26 -20.01 -15.29
CA ALA A 129 -8.18 -20.73 -14.60
C ALA A 129 -8.53 -21.17 -13.16
N GLY A 130 -9.76 -20.92 -12.69
CA GLY A 130 -10.23 -21.36 -11.38
C GLY A 130 -10.16 -20.33 -10.26
N ALA A 131 -9.96 -19.04 -10.58
CA ALA A 131 -10.08 -17.99 -9.57
C ALA A 131 -11.45 -18.04 -8.89
N LYS A 132 -11.47 -17.93 -7.57
CA LYS A 132 -12.70 -17.85 -6.78
C LYS A 132 -13.48 -16.57 -7.04
N ARG A 133 -12.75 -15.48 -7.30
CA ARG A 133 -13.31 -14.14 -7.59
C ARG A 133 -12.34 -13.33 -8.45
N ALA A 134 -12.91 -12.57 -9.38
CA ALA A 134 -12.25 -11.49 -10.09
C ALA A 134 -13.18 -10.27 -10.03
N VAL A 135 -12.76 -9.21 -9.33
CA VAL A 135 -13.63 -8.07 -9.03
C VAL A 135 -12.95 -6.77 -9.43
N ARG A 136 -13.59 -6.00 -10.32
CA ARG A 136 -13.13 -4.66 -10.68
C ARG A 136 -13.22 -3.74 -9.46
N LEU A 137 -12.15 -3.00 -9.20
CA LEU A 137 -12.10 -2.07 -8.08
C LEU A 137 -12.58 -0.69 -8.54
N PRO A 138 -13.34 0.05 -7.70
CA PRO A 138 -13.83 1.40 -8.02
C PRO A 138 -12.73 2.45 -7.84
N LEU A 139 -11.63 2.29 -8.56
CA LEU A 139 -10.46 3.17 -8.54
C LEU A 139 -10.38 3.94 -9.87
N SER A 140 -9.96 5.19 -9.79
CA SER A 140 -9.99 6.14 -10.90
C SER A 140 -8.72 6.19 -11.75
N ALA A 141 -7.68 5.45 -11.36
CA ALA A 141 -6.41 5.34 -12.09
C ALA A 141 -5.84 3.93 -11.96
N PRO A 142 -5.02 3.44 -12.93
CA PRO A 142 -4.37 2.14 -12.87
C PRO A 142 -3.13 2.21 -11.97
N PHE A 143 -3.32 2.05 -10.66
CA PHE A 143 -2.26 2.24 -9.67
C PHE A 143 -1.17 1.17 -9.73
N HIS A 144 0.06 1.54 -9.36
CA HIS A 144 1.20 0.65 -9.18
C HIS A 144 1.56 -0.19 -10.43
N CYS A 145 1.48 0.42 -11.62
CA CYS A 145 1.89 -0.20 -12.87
C CYS A 145 2.65 0.80 -13.76
N ALA A 146 3.31 0.32 -14.79
CA ALA A 146 4.18 1.12 -15.66
C ALA A 146 3.49 2.31 -16.36
N LEU A 147 2.16 2.28 -16.51
CA LEU A 147 1.39 3.44 -17.01
C LEU A 147 1.59 4.70 -16.15
N LEU A 148 2.02 4.56 -14.90
CA LEU A 148 2.27 5.66 -13.97
C LEU A 148 3.73 6.15 -13.94
N GLU A 149 4.64 5.63 -14.77
CA GLU A 149 6.04 6.09 -14.80
C GLU A 149 6.18 7.60 -15.09
N GLY A 150 5.31 8.15 -15.96
CA GLY A 150 5.27 9.59 -16.21
C GLY A 150 4.92 10.39 -14.96
N ALA A 151 3.95 9.93 -14.19
CA ALA A 151 3.58 10.53 -12.90
C ALA A 151 4.72 10.40 -11.87
N ALA A 152 5.41 9.26 -11.84
CA ALA A 152 6.56 9.02 -10.98
C ALA A 152 7.71 10.01 -11.25
N ARG A 153 8.06 10.23 -12.53
CA ARG A 153 9.10 11.21 -12.91
C ARG A 153 8.72 12.63 -12.50
N ARG A 154 7.47 13.03 -12.61
CA ARG A 154 6.99 14.34 -12.14
C ARG A 154 7.08 14.45 -10.62
N LEU A 155 6.67 13.40 -9.90
CA LEU A 155 6.68 13.37 -8.44
C LEU A 155 8.10 13.37 -7.87
N ASP A 156 9.08 12.80 -8.57
CA ASP A 156 10.50 12.82 -8.18
C ASP A 156 11.01 14.25 -7.97
N GLY A 157 10.66 15.18 -8.87
CA GLY A 157 11.00 16.59 -8.74
C GLY A 157 10.39 17.28 -7.50
N GLU A 158 9.21 16.84 -7.08
CA GLU A 158 8.55 17.36 -5.87
C GLU A 158 9.16 16.75 -4.59
N ILE A 159 9.43 15.44 -4.60
CA ILE A 159 10.08 14.76 -3.46
C ILE A 159 11.50 15.32 -3.23
N ALA A 160 12.23 15.67 -4.29
CA ALA A 160 13.57 16.25 -4.21
C ALA A 160 13.63 17.56 -3.40
N ARG A 161 12.50 18.25 -3.24
CA ARG A 161 12.39 19.51 -2.47
C ARG A 161 12.07 19.30 -0.99
N LEU A 162 11.78 18.05 -0.59
CA LEU A 162 11.40 17.72 0.77
C LEU A 162 12.65 17.52 1.65
N VAL A 163 12.50 17.82 2.93
CA VAL A 163 13.49 17.46 3.94
C VAL A 163 13.16 16.07 4.47
N LEU A 164 13.91 15.09 4.00
CA LEU A 164 13.82 13.70 4.47
C LEU A 164 14.83 13.46 5.59
N ARG A 165 14.44 12.68 6.60
CA ARG A 165 15.27 12.35 7.77
C ARG A 165 15.33 10.83 7.95
N ASP A 166 16.25 10.38 8.77
CA ASP A 166 16.20 9.01 9.27
C ASP A 166 15.04 8.87 10.26
N GLY A 167 14.35 7.76 10.17
CA GLY A 167 13.18 7.51 11.01
C GLY A 167 13.56 7.05 12.41
N ASP A 168 12.76 7.42 13.38
CA ASP A 168 12.88 6.91 14.76
C ASP A 168 12.56 5.41 14.86
N VAL A 169 11.80 4.88 13.92
CA VAL A 169 11.38 3.47 13.79
C VAL A 169 11.62 3.03 12.34
N PRO A 170 12.13 1.81 12.09
CA PRO A 170 12.28 1.28 10.74
C PRO A 170 10.96 1.30 9.97
N VAL A 171 10.96 1.85 8.75
CA VAL A 171 9.81 1.83 7.84
C VAL A 171 10.13 0.94 6.64
N ILE A 172 9.26 -0.06 6.39
CA ILE A 172 9.42 -1.03 5.30
C ILE A 172 8.72 -0.48 4.05
N PRO A 173 9.43 -0.31 2.92
CA PRO A 173 8.85 0.20 1.68
C PRO A 173 8.02 -0.85 0.94
N ASN A 174 7.01 -0.40 0.19
CA ASN A 174 6.11 -1.29 -0.56
C ASN A 174 6.77 -2.03 -1.72
N CYS A 175 7.62 -1.33 -2.47
CA CYS A 175 8.22 -1.89 -3.69
C CYS A 175 9.45 -2.76 -3.43
N ASP A 176 10.04 -2.68 -2.24
CA ASP A 176 11.27 -3.39 -1.87
C ASP A 176 11.29 -3.71 -0.36
N PRO A 177 10.51 -4.71 0.09
CA PRO A 177 10.40 -5.03 1.52
C PRO A 177 11.70 -5.45 2.19
N GLU A 178 12.76 -5.79 1.46
CA GLU A 178 14.06 -6.12 2.06
C GLU A 178 14.91 -4.86 2.35
N SER A 179 14.54 -3.69 1.83
CA SER A 179 15.12 -2.40 2.16
C SER A 179 14.42 -1.75 3.36
N LEU A 180 14.98 -0.61 3.78
CA LEU A 180 14.37 0.30 4.75
C LEU A 180 14.41 1.73 4.22
N HIS A 181 13.45 2.54 4.64
CA HIS A 181 13.50 3.97 4.42
C HIS A 181 14.56 4.63 5.31
N SER A 182 15.31 5.55 4.72
CA SER A 182 16.28 6.45 5.35
C SER A 182 16.22 7.81 4.68
N ALA A 183 16.94 8.80 5.19
CA ALA A 183 17.09 10.09 4.52
C ALA A 183 17.59 9.96 3.07
N GLU A 184 18.48 9.00 2.82
CA GLU A 184 19.08 8.74 1.50
C GLU A 184 18.17 7.97 0.55
N THR A 185 17.50 6.90 1.04
CA THR A 185 16.78 5.93 0.20
C THR A 185 15.34 6.31 -0.09
N THR A 186 14.70 7.10 0.79
CA THR A 186 13.26 7.38 0.75
C THR A 186 12.79 7.98 -0.57
N ARG A 187 13.54 8.91 -1.16
CA ARG A 187 13.18 9.52 -2.45
C ARG A 187 13.03 8.47 -3.54
N ALA A 188 14.05 7.65 -3.75
CA ALA A 188 14.04 6.63 -4.78
C ALA A 188 12.94 5.57 -4.55
N LEU A 189 12.72 5.17 -3.29
CA LEU A 189 11.70 4.20 -2.92
C LEU A 189 10.28 4.74 -3.18
N LEU A 190 9.98 5.99 -2.82
CA LEU A 190 8.68 6.61 -3.08
C LEU A 190 8.41 6.83 -4.57
N VAL A 191 9.43 7.14 -5.37
CA VAL A 191 9.30 7.23 -6.83
C VAL A 191 8.97 5.86 -7.43
N ARG A 192 9.69 4.81 -7.03
CA ARG A 192 9.43 3.43 -7.46
C ARG A 192 8.04 2.94 -7.04
N GLN A 193 7.58 3.30 -5.84
CA GLN A 193 6.26 2.94 -5.32
C GLN A 193 5.11 3.34 -6.25
N ILE A 194 5.26 4.41 -7.03
CA ILE A 194 4.19 4.91 -7.91
C ILE A 194 3.82 3.91 -9.01
N TYR A 195 4.83 3.22 -9.57
CA TYR A 195 4.66 2.37 -10.74
C TYR A 195 5.07 0.90 -10.53
N GLN A 196 5.60 0.56 -9.35
CA GLN A 196 5.94 -0.82 -8.99
C GLN A 196 4.90 -1.43 -8.03
N PRO A 197 4.78 -2.76 -8.00
CA PRO A 197 3.82 -3.45 -7.15
C PRO A 197 4.01 -3.17 -5.67
N VAL A 198 2.90 -3.09 -4.94
CA VAL A 198 2.89 -3.19 -3.47
C VAL A 198 3.12 -4.66 -3.09
N ARG A 199 4.22 -4.98 -2.45
CA ARG A 199 4.61 -6.32 -2.01
C ARG A 199 4.18 -6.55 -0.56
N TRP A 200 2.85 -6.48 -0.31
CA TRP A 200 2.31 -6.51 1.05
C TRP A 200 2.50 -7.86 1.74
N LEU A 201 2.37 -8.95 0.99
CA LEU A 201 2.67 -10.30 1.48
C LEU A 201 4.08 -10.36 2.07
N GLU A 202 5.07 -9.96 1.29
CA GLU A 202 6.48 -9.99 1.71
C GLU A 202 6.77 -8.99 2.85
N THR A 203 6.03 -7.86 2.90
CA THR A 203 6.12 -6.90 4.02
C THR A 203 5.74 -7.56 5.34
N ILE A 204 4.60 -8.26 5.39
CA ILE A 204 4.14 -8.98 6.60
C ILE A 204 5.06 -10.15 6.94
N GLU A 205 5.54 -10.89 5.93
CA GLU A 205 6.51 -11.98 6.14
C GLU A 205 7.82 -11.45 6.72
N ARG A 206 8.34 -10.33 6.23
CA ARG A 206 9.52 -9.67 6.80
C ARG A 206 9.29 -9.25 8.25
N MET A 207 8.17 -8.60 8.57
CA MET A 207 7.83 -8.27 9.94
C MET A 207 7.83 -9.49 10.84
N THR A 208 7.26 -10.61 10.37
CA THR A 208 7.28 -11.89 11.09
C THR A 208 8.72 -12.39 11.32
N ARG A 209 9.60 -12.33 10.31
CA ARG A 209 11.03 -12.68 10.45
C ARG A 209 11.77 -11.76 11.43
N MET A 210 11.34 -10.51 11.58
CA MET A 210 11.87 -9.56 12.57
C MET A 210 11.36 -9.83 14.00
N GLY A 211 10.53 -10.86 14.19
CA GLY A 211 9.98 -11.22 15.50
C GLY A 211 8.73 -10.44 15.90
N VAL A 212 8.08 -9.75 14.95
CA VAL A 212 6.81 -9.08 15.21
C VAL A 212 5.71 -10.13 15.39
N ASP A 213 5.08 -10.13 16.55
CA ASP A 213 3.95 -10.99 16.91
C ASP A 213 2.60 -10.23 16.98
N THR A 214 2.67 -8.92 17.09
CA THR A 214 1.50 -8.05 17.22
C THR A 214 1.57 -6.92 16.21
N VAL A 215 0.50 -6.74 15.43
CA VAL A 215 0.34 -5.64 14.48
C VAL A 215 -0.87 -4.78 14.84
N ILE A 216 -0.76 -3.49 14.64
CA ILE A 216 -1.84 -2.52 14.90
C ILE A 216 -2.11 -1.76 13.63
N GLU A 217 -3.29 -1.94 13.04
CA GLU A 217 -3.75 -1.11 11.93
C GLU A 217 -4.29 0.21 12.46
N VAL A 218 -3.71 1.33 12.01
CA VAL A 218 -4.09 2.67 12.43
C VAL A 218 -4.74 3.41 11.26
N GLY A 219 -6.00 3.75 11.40
CA GLY A 219 -6.76 4.41 10.34
C GLY A 219 -8.15 3.79 10.10
N PRO A 220 -8.89 4.30 9.11
CA PRO A 220 -10.26 3.86 8.86
C PRO A 220 -10.30 2.46 8.22
N LYS A 221 -11.27 1.66 8.64
CA LYS A 221 -11.49 0.26 8.21
C LYS A 221 -10.48 -0.72 8.82
N LYS A 222 -10.55 -2.00 8.37
CA LYS A 222 -9.78 -3.14 8.89
C LYS A 222 -9.23 -4.01 7.75
N VAL A 223 -8.86 -3.37 6.65
CA VAL A 223 -8.43 -4.10 5.45
C VAL A 223 -7.09 -4.77 5.67
N LEU A 224 -6.13 -4.04 6.24
CA LEU A 224 -4.79 -4.57 6.49
C LEU A 224 -4.80 -5.59 7.64
N SER A 225 -5.67 -5.41 8.63
CA SER A 225 -5.92 -6.39 9.69
C SER A 225 -6.36 -7.75 9.12
N ILE A 226 -7.30 -7.73 8.18
CA ILE A 226 -7.78 -8.95 7.51
C ILE A 226 -6.66 -9.58 6.67
N LEU A 227 -5.90 -8.78 5.94
CA LEU A 227 -4.78 -9.27 5.14
C LEU A 227 -3.66 -9.86 6.01
N ALA A 228 -3.31 -9.21 7.12
CA ALA A 228 -2.30 -9.70 8.05
C ALA A 228 -2.66 -11.08 8.61
N LEU A 229 -3.90 -11.27 9.07
CA LEU A 229 -4.40 -12.58 9.55
C LEU A 229 -4.47 -13.63 8.44
N ARG A 230 -4.72 -13.22 7.19
CA ARG A 230 -4.73 -14.13 6.05
C ARG A 230 -3.33 -14.62 5.70
N ILE A 231 -2.33 -13.76 5.86
CA ILE A 231 -0.92 -14.06 5.61
C ILE A 231 -0.34 -14.91 6.75
N ASN A 232 -0.54 -14.48 7.99
CA ASN A 232 -0.02 -15.16 9.17
C ASN A 232 -1.07 -15.20 10.30
N LYS A 233 -1.68 -16.36 10.50
CA LYS A 233 -2.70 -16.59 11.54
C LYS A 233 -2.15 -16.54 12.97
N GLY A 234 -0.83 -16.59 13.14
CA GLY A 234 -0.18 -16.47 14.45
C GLY A 234 -0.04 -15.04 14.96
N LEU A 235 -0.30 -14.03 14.11
CA LEU A 235 -0.24 -12.63 14.52
C LEU A 235 -1.41 -12.25 15.42
N ARG A 236 -1.11 -11.53 16.50
CA ARG A 236 -2.11 -10.75 17.21
C ARG A 236 -2.39 -9.48 16.39
N VAL A 237 -3.63 -9.28 16.01
CA VAL A 237 -4.03 -8.13 15.18
C VAL A 237 -4.96 -7.23 15.96
N LEU A 238 -4.56 -5.97 16.10
CA LEU A 238 -5.31 -4.90 16.73
C LEU A 238 -5.61 -3.80 15.69
N ASN A 239 -6.56 -2.91 15.99
CA ASN A 239 -6.86 -1.78 15.12
C ASN A 239 -7.28 -0.54 15.90
N VAL A 240 -7.03 0.63 15.32
CA VAL A 240 -7.45 1.94 15.85
C VAL A 240 -8.13 2.72 14.73
N GLU A 241 -9.46 2.67 14.70
CA GLU A 241 -10.30 3.41 13.75
C GLU A 241 -11.29 4.38 14.43
N ASN A 242 -11.51 4.20 15.74
CA ASN A 242 -12.39 5.02 16.58
C ASN A 242 -11.97 4.91 18.04
N LEU A 243 -12.67 5.64 18.93
CA LEU A 243 -12.35 5.71 20.36
C LEU A 243 -12.43 4.34 21.03
N GLU A 244 -13.43 3.53 20.71
CA GLU A 244 -13.64 2.20 21.30
C GLU A 244 -12.48 1.25 20.93
N SER A 245 -12.08 1.21 19.66
CA SER A 245 -10.96 0.39 19.21
C SER A 245 -9.62 0.88 19.77
N LEU A 246 -9.44 2.19 19.94
CA LEU A 246 -8.27 2.77 20.63
C LEU A 246 -8.19 2.28 22.09
N GLN A 247 -9.27 2.38 22.86
CA GLN A 247 -9.31 1.95 24.26
C GLN A 247 -8.95 0.46 24.40
N ARG A 248 -9.59 -0.41 23.60
CA ARG A 248 -9.28 -1.85 23.55
C ARG A 248 -7.81 -2.12 23.22
N THR A 249 -7.26 -1.41 22.26
CA THR A 249 -5.86 -1.57 21.86
C THR A 249 -4.91 -1.20 22.99
N VAL A 250 -5.11 -0.04 23.62
CA VAL A 250 -4.28 0.42 24.74
C VAL A 250 -4.39 -0.55 25.94
N GLU A 251 -5.60 -0.98 26.31
CA GLU A 251 -5.81 -1.95 27.39
C GLU A 251 -5.12 -3.30 27.11
N THR A 252 -5.16 -3.76 25.86
CA THR A 252 -4.52 -5.02 25.46
C THR A 252 -3.01 -4.97 25.54
N LEU A 253 -2.40 -3.82 25.21
CA LEU A 253 -0.96 -3.61 25.23
C LEU A 253 -0.41 -3.25 26.62
N SER A 254 -1.29 -2.94 27.58
CA SER A 254 -0.90 -2.61 28.96
C SER A 254 -0.84 -3.82 29.88
N LYS A 255 -1.30 -4.98 29.40
CA LYS A 255 -1.25 -6.28 30.11
C LYS A 255 0.02 -7.04 29.77
#